data_655d081a24f0f2e8517abee79bc70cea
#
_entry.id   655d081a24f0f2e8517abee79bc70cea
#
_cell.length_a   1.000
_cell.length_b   1.000
_cell.length_c   1.000
_cell.angle_alpha   90.00
_cell.angle_beta   90.00
_cell.angle_gamma   90.00
#
_symmetry.space_group_name_H-M   'P 1'
#
loop_
_entity.id
_entity.type
_entity.pdbx_description
1 polymer ?
#
loop_
_entity_poly.entity_id
_entity_poly.type
_entity_poly.pdbx_seq_one_letter_code
_entity_poly.pdbx_strand_id
1 'polypeptide(L)'
;EGVTIHYSVNGGAEQIYDASAKPKLADLPAVVTAYATKDGYKDSIRRTFSYQQAQVATVKATPNGGSVVKNTAVNLTCETEGATIQYSADDGATWQDYTEKLVLTELPVTYKVKAVKDGYLDSSVLTLSFTERTNEKYQIYFGQLHSHTSYSDGAGSCEDAYQHATNVDNLDFVAVTDHSNSFDNADSASISDGSMSEEWKEGHALATQYTTSGFVCIYGFEMTWSNGLGHINTFNTEGFQSRTQNEYKTYSTALQNYYATLKTQPDSISQFNHPGTTFGDFSDFA
;
A
#
# COMPACT_ATOMS: atom_id res chain seq x y z
N GLU A 1 46.58 15.74 -33.46
CA GLU A 1 48.02 15.51 -33.31
C GLU A 1 48.69 16.74 -32.67
N GLY A 2 49.72 16.53 -31.82
CA GLY A 2 50.51 17.62 -31.19
C GLY A 2 49.82 18.33 -30.05
N VAL A 3 48.81 17.72 -29.39
CA VAL A 3 48.19 18.25 -28.17
C VAL A 3 48.81 17.59 -26.95
N THR A 4 49.21 18.36 -25.98
CA THR A 4 49.68 17.91 -24.64
C THR A 4 48.54 18.13 -23.64
N ILE A 5 48.18 17.08 -22.86
CA ILE A 5 47.19 17.18 -21.79
C ILE A 5 47.97 17.28 -20.47
N HIS A 6 47.62 18.31 -19.69
CA HIS A 6 48.13 18.55 -18.34
C HIS A 6 47.05 18.23 -17.35
N TYR A 7 47.45 17.65 -16.20
CA TYR A 7 46.49 17.39 -15.11
C TYR A 7 47.17 17.56 -13.73
N SER A 8 46.34 17.81 -12.74
CA SER A 8 46.76 17.79 -11.34
C SER A 8 45.70 17.08 -10.51
N VAL A 9 46.09 16.45 -9.43
CA VAL A 9 45.20 15.75 -8.47
C VAL A 9 45.23 16.50 -7.17
N ASN A 10 44.05 16.86 -6.63
CA ASN A 10 43.88 17.58 -5.35
C ASN A 10 44.70 18.86 -5.22
N GLY A 11 44.88 19.57 -6.34
CA GLY A 11 45.69 20.81 -6.39
C GLY A 11 47.20 20.58 -6.25
N GLY A 12 47.65 19.34 -6.35
CA GLY A 12 49.10 18.99 -6.33
C GLY A 12 49.83 19.43 -7.60
N ALA A 13 51.10 19.00 -7.73
CA ALA A 13 51.93 19.31 -8.90
C ALA A 13 51.29 18.88 -10.22
N GLU A 14 51.42 19.74 -11.23
CA GLU A 14 50.97 19.47 -12.55
C GLU A 14 51.79 18.37 -13.21
N GLN A 15 51.12 17.47 -13.93
CA GLN A 15 51.72 16.34 -14.61
C GLN A 15 51.24 16.30 -16.07
N ILE A 16 52.01 15.69 -16.96
CA ILE A 16 51.58 15.41 -18.33
C ILE A 16 50.90 14.08 -18.39
N TYR A 17 49.70 14.03 -18.99
CA TYR A 17 48.89 12.81 -19.15
C TYR A 17 49.52 11.89 -20.21
N ASP A 18 49.75 10.65 -19.81
CA ASP A 18 50.13 9.56 -20.72
C ASP A 18 48.96 8.52 -20.74
N ALA A 19 48.43 8.32 -21.96
CA ALA A 19 47.32 7.35 -22.15
C ALA A 19 47.75 5.89 -21.89
N SER A 20 49.06 5.58 -21.98
CA SER A 20 49.61 4.24 -21.68
C SER A 20 49.85 4.04 -20.20
N ALA A 21 49.99 5.12 -19.43
CA ALA A 21 50.26 5.15 -17.98
C ALA A 21 49.21 6.02 -17.28
N LYS A 22 47.94 5.64 -17.33
CA LYS A 22 46.84 6.41 -16.74
C LYS A 22 47.09 6.67 -15.25
N PRO A 23 46.83 7.89 -14.76
CA PRO A 23 46.97 8.19 -13.33
C PRO A 23 46.06 7.34 -12.48
N LYS A 24 46.58 6.77 -11.39
CA LYS A 24 45.81 6.06 -10.38
C LYS A 24 45.49 7.04 -9.25
N LEU A 25 44.24 7.11 -8.86
CA LEU A 25 43.79 7.85 -7.70
C LEU A 25 43.94 6.94 -6.47
N ALA A 26 45.02 7.15 -5.72
CA ALA A 26 45.33 6.33 -4.53
C ALA A 26 44.36 6.64 -3.37
N ASP A 27 44.02 7.92 -3.22
CA ASP A 27 43.16 8.41 -2.14
C ASP A 27 41.88 9.01 -2.71
N LEU A 28 40.75 8.61 -2.19
CA LEU A 28 39.43 9.16 -2.51
C LEU A 28 38.80 9.77 -1.24
N PRO A 29 38.07 10.89 -1.32
CA PRO A 29 37.70 11.59 -2.55
C PRO A 29 38.88 12.32 -3.22
N ALA A 30 38.84 12.41 -4.55
CA ALA A 30 39.86 13.09 -5.34
C ALA A 30 39.25 14.09 -6.33
N VAL A 31 39.94 15.17 -6.56
CA VAL A 31 39.61 16.20 -7.54
C VAL A 31 40.72 16.25 -8.59
N VAL A 32 40.41 15.96 -9.84
CA VAL A 32 41.35 16.05 -10.96
C VAL A 32 40.99 17.28 -11.80
N THR A 33 41.97 18.18 -11.97
CA THR A 33 41.83 19.31 -12.89
C THR A 33 42.71 19.06 -14.11
N ALA A 34 42.17 19.20 -15.32
CA ALA A 34 42.92 19.00 -16.56
C ALA A 34 42.68 20.10 -17.58
N TYR A 35 43.65 20.34 -18.42
CA TYR A 35 43.58 21.22 -19.59
C TYR A 35 44.55 20.76 -20.67
N ALA A 36 44.45 21.31 -21.84
CA ALA A 36 45.28 20.95 -22.98
C ALA A 36 46.03 22.15 -23.55
N THR A 37 47.27 21.94 -24.00
CA THR A 37 48.09 22.91 -24.68
C THR A 37 48.49 22.40 -26.09
N LYS A 38 48.76 23.34 -27.00
CA LYS A 38 49.32 23.07 -28.32
C LYS A 38 50.05 24.30 -28.85
N ASP A 39 51.22 24.10 -29.47
CA ASP A 39 51.95 25.19 -30.04
C ASP A 39 51.14 26.00 -31.04
N GLY A 40 51.21 27.35 -30.90
CA GLY A 40 50.46 28.26 -31.76
C GLY A 40 48.97 28.41 -31.44
N TYR A 41 48.49 27.76 -30.39
CA TYR A 41 47.11 27.86 -29.95
C TYR A 41 47.02 28.35 -28.51
N LYS A 42 45.89 28.97 -28.18
CA LYS A 42 45.56 29.30 -26.79
C LYS A 42 45.22 28.04 -26.00
N ASP A 43 45.64 27.96 -24.74
CA ASP A 43 45.28 26.83 -23.85
C ASP A 43 43.76 26.61 -23.79
N SER A 44 43.38 25.35 -23.65
CA SER A 44 41.99 25.01 -23.39
C SER A 44 41.51 25.53 -22.02
N ILE A 45 40.19 25.59 -21.84
CA ILE A 45 39.64 25.81 -20.53
C ILE A 45 40.05 24.65 -19.58
N ARG A 46 40.24 24.96 -18.31
CA ARG A 46 40.46 23.93 -17.28
C ARG A 46 39.12 23.22 -16.99
N ARG A 47 39.15 21.89 -16.92
CA ARG A 47 38.04 21.05 -16.54
C ARG A 47 38.39 20.38 -15.21
N THR A 48 37.38 20.30 -14.32
CA THR A 48 37.49 19.66 -13.01
C THR A 48 36.58 18.45 -12.96
N PHE A 49 37.10 17.34 -12.45
CA PHE A 49 36.41 16.07 -12.27
C PHE A 49 36.54 15.66 -10.79
N SER A 50 35.42 15.36 -10.15
CA SER A 50 35.39 14.89 -8.77
C SER A 50 35.12 13.39 -8.75
N TYR A 51 35.92 12.66 -7.98
CA TYR A 51 35.82 11.24 -7.79
C TYR A 51 35.59 10.95 -6.31
N GLN A 52 34.66 10.04 -6.03
CA GLN A 52 34.37 9.57 -4.68
C GLN A 52 34.58 8.05 -4.63
N GLN A 53 34.84 7.52 -3.43
CA GLN A 53 34.90 6.08 -3.23
C GLN A 53 33.51 5.50 -3.47
N ALA A 54 33.45 4.44 -4.26
CA ALA A 54 32.20 3.73 -4.51
C ALA A 54 31.71 3.08 -3.22
N GLN A 55 30.41 3.10 -3.00
CA GLN A 55 29.77 2.45 -1.86
C GLN A 55 29.09 1.14 -2.30
N VAL A 56 29.16 0.13 -1.45
CA VAL A 56 28.43 -1.13 -1.65
C VAL A 56 26.93 -0.88 -1.56
N ALA A 57 26.14 -1.51 -2.44
CA ALA A 57 24.68 -1.41 -2.43
C ALA A 57 24.10 -1.94 -1.11
N THR A 58 23.04 -1.33 -0.64
CA THR A 58 22.34 -1.76 0.58
C THR A 58 21.80 -3.17 0.44
N VAL A 59 21.93 -3.98 1.50
CA VAL A 59 21.38 -5.34 1.55
C VAL A 59 19.85 -5.32 1.43
N LYS A 60 19.31 -6.27 0.66
CA LYS A 60 17.86 -6.54 0.59
C LYS A 60 17.57 -7.82 1.35
N ALA A 61 16.45 -7.85 2.06
CA ALA A 61 16.00 -9.00 2.84
C ALA A 61 14.61 -9.46 2.43
N THR A 62 14.38 -10.77 2.46
CA THR A 62 13.06 -11.37 2.24
C THR A 62 12.84 -12.52 3.24
N PRO A 63 11.88 -12.36 4.17
CA PRO A 63 11.09 -11.15 4.48
C PRO A 63 11.95 -10.01 5.04
N ASN A 64 11.47 -8.75 4.90
CA ASN A 64 12.15 -7.55 5.35
C ASN A 64 11.55 -7.04 6.68
N GLY A 65 11.65 -7.87 7.73
CA GLY A 65 11.04 -7.60 9.03
C GLY A 65 9.56 -7.99 9.12
N GLY A 66 8.92 -7.60 10.24
CA GLY A 66 7.49 -7.79 10.50
C GLY A 66 7.14 -9.04 11.29
N SER A 67 5.83 -9.41 11.29
CA SER A 67 5.30 -10.54 12.03
C SER A 67 5.43 -11.84 11.22
N VAL A 68 6.14 -12.83 11.77
CA VAL A 68 6.48 -14.07 11.09
C VAL A 68 6.26 -15.28 12.02
N VAL A 69 6.17 -16.49 11.45
CA VAL A 69 6.14 -17.73 12.25
C VAL A 69 7.56 -18.15 12.62
N LYS A 70 7.73 -18.89 13.73
CA LYS A 70 9.02 -19.50 14.07
C LYS A 70 9.54 -20.35 12.93
N ASN A 71 10.87 -20.40 12.81
CA ASN A 71 11.60 -21.09 11.74
C ASN A 71 11.41 -20.47 10.33
N THR A 72 10.89 -19.27 10.22
CA THR A 72 10.93 -18.52 8.96
C THR A 72 12.38 -18.28 8.56
N ALA A 73 12.73 -18.60 7.31
CA ALA A 73 14.04 -18.34 6.75
C ALA A 73 14.10 -16.97 6.10
N VAL A 74 15.10 -16.15 6.48
CA VAL A 74 15.36 -14.84 5.89
C VAL A 74 16.47 -14.97 4.86
N ASN A 75 16.19 -14.58 3.64
CA ASN A 75 17.16 -14.53 2.56
C ASN A 75 17.70 -13.10 2.41
N LEU A 76 19.03 -12.94 2.38
CA LEU A 76 19.71 -11.67 2.18
C LEU A 76 20.38 -11.64 0.80
N THR A 77 20.29 -10.50 0.11
CA THR A 77 20.94 -10.29 -1.19
C THR A 77 21.57 -8.90 -1.28
N CYS A 78 22.63 -8.76 -2.09
CA CYS A 78 23.25 -7.48 -2.39
C CYS A 78 23.51 -7.37 -3.90
N GLU A 79 23.23 -6.20 -4.48
CA GLU A 79 23.42 -5.97 -5.92
C GLU A 79 24.88 -5.72 -6.32
N THR A 80 25.76 -5.40 -5.36
CA THR A 80 27.19 -5.25 -5.65
C THR A 80 27.82 -6.63 -5.79
N GLU A 81 28.19 -7.00 -7.00
CA GLU A 81 28.86 -8.26 -7.30
C GLU A 81 30.14 -8.42 -6.47
N GLY A 82 30.33 -9.60 -5.88
CA GLY A 82 31.50 -9.92 -5.05
C GLY A 82 31.55 -9.23 -3.68
N ALA A 83 30.45 -8.63 -3.23
CA ALA A 83 30.31 -8.13 -1.88
C ALA A 83 29.99 -9.27 -0.90
N THR A 84 30.59 -9.21 0.30
CA THR A 84 30.25 -10.11 1.42
C THR A 84 29.13 -9.45 2.25
N ILE A 85 28.03 -10.19 2.47
CA ILE A 85 26.96 -9.75 3.36
C ILE A 85 27.31 -10.19 4.78
N GLN A 86 27.12 -9.30 5.75
CA GLN A 86 27.35 -9.55 7.16
C GLN A 86 26.08 -9.24 7.96
N TYR A 87 25.88 -9.98 9.04
CA TYR A 87 24.79 -9.75 9.98
C TYR A 87 25.28 -9.71 11.42
N SER A 88 24.52 -9.04 12.26
CA SER A 88 24.75 -8.91 13.70
C SER A 88 23.45 -9.16 14.44
N ALA A 89 23.48 -9.93 15.52
CA ALA A 89 22.39 -10.18 16.44
C ALA A 89 22.51 -9.37 17.77
N ASP A 90 23.57 -8.60 17.92
CA ASP A 90 23.96 -7.87 19.13
C ASP A 90 24.09 -6.36 18.89
N ASP A 91 23.16 -5.83 18.10
CA ASP A 91 23.07 -4.39 17.76
C ASP A 91 24.30 -3.82 17.03
N GLY A 92 25.09 -4.67 16.37
CA GLY A 92 26.28 -4.27 15.61
C GLY A 92 27.58 -4.38 16.40
N ALA A 93 27.58 -4.95 17.60
CA ALA A 93 28.79 -5.15 18.39
C ALA A 93 29.72 -6.21 17.75
N THR A 94 29.12 -7.28 17.23
CA THR A 94 29.85 -8.30 16.45
C THR A 94 29.17 -8.56 15.10
N TRP A 95 29.98 -8.92 14.10
CA TRP A 95 29.51 -9.19 12.74
C TRP A 95 29.93 -10.57 12.29
N GLN A 96 29.02 -11.31 11.66
CA GLN A 96 29.25 -12.65 11.09
C GLN A 96 28.93 -12.62 9.61
N ASP A 97 29.69 -13.35 8.80
CA ASP A 97 29.44 -13.47 7.38
C ASP A 97 28.18 -14.29 7.12
N TYR A 98 27.32 -13.79 6.24
CA TYR A 98 26.11 -14.47 5.81
C TYR A 98 26.46 -15.48 4.73
N THR A 99 26.49 -16.75 5.10
CA THR A 99 26.80 -17.87 4.19
C THR A 99 25.57 -18.71 3.86
N GLU A 100 24.55 -18.67 4.71
CA GLU A 100 23.29 -19.39 4.55
C GLU A 100 22.11 -18.58 5.14
N LYS A 101 20.89 -18.96 4.77
CA LYS A 101 19.69 -18.24 5.24
C LYS A 101 19.61 -18.19 6.76
N LEU A 102 19.28 -17.01 7.31
CA LEU A 102 19.02 -16.88 8.73
C LEU A 102 17.67 -17.52 9.07
N VAL A 103 17.68 -18.51 9.94
CA VAL A 103 16.45 -19.17 10.41
C VAL A 103 16.05 -18.57 11.75
N LEU A 104 14.83 -18.01 11.84
CA LEU A 104 14.30 -17.33 13.02
C LEU A 104 13.76 -18.33 14.05
N THR A 105 14.65 -18.96 14.81
CA THR A 105 14.28 -19.96 15.83
C THR A 105 13.69 -19.35 17.10
N GLU A 106 14.09 -18.11 17.41
CA GLU A 106 13.59 -17.33 18.55
C GLU A 106 12.98 -16.00 18.06
N LEU A 107 11.85 -15.61 18.64
CA LEU A 107 11.13 -14.36 18.36
C LEU A 107 10.63 -13.74 19.67
N PRO A 108 10.65 -12.41 19.84
CA PRO A 108 11.10 -11.44 18.86
C PRO A 108 12.62 -11.41 18.70
N VAL A 109 13.12 -11.03 17.53
CA VAL A 109 14.55 -10.89 17.24
C VAL A 109 14.79 -9.69 16.32
N THR A 110 15.95 -9.05 16.48
CA THR A 110 16.40 -7.98 15.61
C THR A 110 17.80 -8.28 15.10
N TYR A 111 18.00 -8.12 13.80
CA TYR A 111 19.30 -8.19 13.16
C TYR A 111 19.67 -6.86 12.53
N LYS A 112 20.94 -6.49 12.60
CA LYS A 112 21.54 -5.49 11.72
C LYS A 112 22.29 -6.20 10.61
N VAL A 113 22.14 -5.73 9.38
CA VAL A 113 22.82 -6.32 8.22
C VAL A 113 23.50 -5.24 7.40
N LYS A 114 24.66 -5.53 6.85
CA LYS A 114 25.42 -4.70 5.92
C LYS A 114 26.11 -5.56 4.89
N ALA A 115 26.65 -4.95 3.86
CA ALA A 115 27.50 -5.59 2.89
C ALA A 115 28.85 -4.82 2.79
N VAL A 116 29.93 -5.55 2.63
CA VAL A 116 31.29 -5.03 2.57
C VAL A 116 32.01 -5.55 1.33
N LYS A 117 32.95 -4.77 0.79
CA LYS A 117 33.79 -5.15 -0.34
C LYS A 117 35.07 -4.33 -0.33
N ASP A 118 36.21 -4.99 -0.56
CA ASP A 118 37.49 -4.30 -0.64
C ASP A 118 37.50 -3.18 -1.68
N GLY A 119 38.03 -2.03 -1.30
CA GLY A 119 38.08 -0.84 -2.16
C GLY A 119 36.78 -0.05 -2.23
N TYR A 120 35.74 -0.45 -1.52
CA TYR A 120 34.46 0.26 -1.43
C TYR A 120 34.21 0.75 -0.01
N LEU A 121 33.35 1.75 0.14
CA LEU A 121 32.73 2.06 1.44
C LEU A 121 31.69 0.97 1.74
N ASP A 122 31.56 0.58 3.00
CA ASP A 122 30.50 -0.34 3.45
C ASP A 122 29.12 0.16 3.02
N SER A 123 28.19 -0.75 2.81
CA SER A 123 26.79 -0.37 2.60
C SER A 123 26.21 0.32 3.84
N SER A 124 25.09 1.01 3.66
CA SER A 124 24.25 1.41 4.80
C SER A 124 23.81 0.16 5.58
N VAL A 125 23.70 0.30 6.91
CA VAL A 125 23.19 -0.77 7.78
C VAL A 125 21.68 -0.80 7.68
N LEU A 126 21.10 -1.98 7.38
CA LEU A 126 19.68 -2.25 7.42
C LEU A 126 19.33 -2.94 8.74
N THR A 127 18.29 -2.48 9.43
CA THR A 127 17.77 -3.12 10.65
C THR A 127 16.55 -3.96 10.30
N LEU A 128 16.56 -5.23 10.66
CA LEU A 128 15.50 -6.21 10.45
C LEU A 128 14.92 -6.62 11.80
N SER A 129 13.70 -6.21 12.10
CA SER A 129 13.00 -6.59 13.33
C SER A 129 11.87 -7.55 13.02
N PHE A 130 11.86 -8.69 13.70
CA PHE A 130 10.87 -9.75 13.55
C PHE A 130 10.16 -10.00 14.87
N THR A 131 8.84 -10.13 14.81
CA THR A 131 7.99 -10.53 15.94
C THR A 131 7.31 -11.85 15.63
N GLU A 132 6.93 -12.58 16.66
CA GLU A 132 6.17 -13.80 16.45
C GLU A 132 4.77 -13.46 15.94
N ARG A 133 4.38 -14.12 14.83
CA ARG A 133 3.00 -14.09 14.39
C ARG A 133 2.18 -14.89 15.38
N THR A 134 1.41 -14.21 16.22
CA THR A 134 0.40 -14.87 17.01
C THR A 134 -0.60 -15.51 16.07
N ASN A 135 -0.91 -16.78 16.28
CA ASN A 135 -2.07 -17.42 15.67
C ASN A 135 -3.32 -16.77 16.26
N GLU A 136 -3.67 -15.58 15.79
CA GLU A 136 -5.06 -15.24 15.80
C GLU A 136 -5.73 -16.29 14.92
N LYS A 137 -6.56 -17.09 15.52
CA LYS A 137 -7.42 -18.00 14.77
C LYS A 137 -8.36 -17.11 13.97
N TYR A 138 -7.94 -16.78 12.75
CA TYR A 138 -8.87 -16.21 11.78
C TYR A 138 -9.95 -17.26 11.56
N GLN A 139 -11.16 -16.95 11.97
CA GLN A 139 -12.33 -17.70 11.54
C GLN A 139 -12.69 -17.18 10.16
N ILE A 140 -12.90 -18.09 9.23
CA ILE A 140 -13.41 -17.76 7.91
C ILE A 140 -14.92 -17.77 8.02
N TYR A 141 -15.56 -16.68 7.63
CA TYR A 141 -17.01 -16.54 7.55
C TYR A 141 -17.42 -16.44 6.10
N PHE A 142 -18.47 -17.15 5.73
CA PHE A 142 -19.03 -17.13 4.39
C PHE A 142 -20.36 -16.38 4.40
N GLY A 143 -20.54 -15.45 3.46
CA GLY A 143 -21.78 -14.70 3.38
C GLY A 143 -21.87 -13.81 2.16
N GLN A 144 -22.98 -13.11 2.05
CA GLN A 144 -23.26 -12.17 0.99
C GLN A 144 -23.46 -10.78 1.57
N LEU A 145 -22.78 -9.77 0.97
CA LEU A 145 -22.85 -8.38 1.40
C LEU A 145 -23.72 -7.50 0.48
N HIS A 146 -24.45 -8.10 -0.47
CA HIS A 146 -25.24 -7.34 -1.43
C HIS A 146 -26.43 -8.14 -1.91
N SER A 147 -27.64 -7.75 -1.54
CA SER A 147 -28.89 -8.32 -2.01
C SER A 147 -30.00 -7.29 -1.95
N HIS A 148 -31.00 -7.44 -2.84
CA HIS A 148 -32.14 -6.55 -2.95
C HIS A 148 -33.45 -7.31 -2.64
N THR A 149 -34.42 -6.56 -2.16
CA THR A 149 -35.76 -7.02 -1.82
C THR A 149 -36.81 -6.19 -2.56
N SER A 150 -38.08 -6.38 -2.22
CA SER A 150 -39.18 -5.58 -2.75
C SER A 150 -39.16 -4.10 -2.29
N TYR A 151 -38.26 -3.71 -1.41
CA TYR A 151 -38.02 -2.30 -1.09
C TYR A 151 -37.32 -1.57 -2.24
N SER A 152 -36.74 -2.29 -3.18
CA SER A 152 -36.21 -1.72 -4.41
C SER A 152 -36.62 -2.53 -5.64
N ASP A 153 -35.70 -3.22 -6.30
CA ASP A 153 -35.91 -3.95 -7.52
C ASP A 153 -35.72 -5.48 -7.37
N GLY A 154 -35.52 -5.94 -6.15
CA GLY A 154 -35.46 -7.36 -5.82
C GLY A 154 -36.82 -8.01 -5.75
N ALA A 155 -36.81 -9.33 -5.63
CA ALA A 155 -38.03 -10.16 -5.47
C ALA A 155 -38.15 -10.67 -4.03
N GLY A 156 -39.38 -10.65 -3.48
CA GLY A 156 -39.64 -11.05 -2.11
C GLY A 156 -39.43 -9.95 -1.09
N SER A 157 -39.95 -10.19 0.11
CA SER A 157 -39.78 -9.22 1.23
C SER A 157 -38.40 -9.29 1.86
N CYS A 158 -38.05 -8.30 2.65
CA CYS A 158 -36.85 -8.33 3.48
C CYS A 158 -36.86 -9.52 4.46
N GLU A 159 -38.03 -9.86 4.99
CA GLU A 159 -38.21 -11.04 5.83
C GLU A 159 -37.93 -12.34 5.09
N ASP A 160 -38.48 -12.52 3.87
CA ASP A 160 -38.20 -13.68 3.02
C ASP A 160 -36.71 -13.85 2.74
N ALA A 161 -36.00 -12.77 2.50
CA ALA A 161 -34.57 -12.79 2.25
C ALA A 161 -33.78 -13.34 3.44
N TYR A 162 -34.06 -12.87 4.66
CA TYR A 162 -33.42 -13.36 5.87
C TYR A 162 -33.82 -14.79 6.21
N GLN A 163 -35.09 -15.15 6.07
CA GLN A 163 -35.55 -16.52 6.28
C GLN A 163 -34.91 -17.51 5.29
N HIS A 164 -34.78 -17.12 4.04
CA HIS A 164 -34.12 -17.96 3.05
C HIS A 164 -32.61 -18.12 3.41
N ALA A 165 -31.90 -17.05 3.69
CA ALA A 165 -30.48 -17.09 3.97
C ALA A 165 -30.13 -17.93 5.23
N THR A 166 -30.95 -17.85 6.29
CA THR A 166 -30.74 -18.65 7.51
C THR A 166 -30.90 -20.16 7.29
N ASN A 167 -31.55 -20.58 6.20
CA ASN A 167 -31.75 -21.97 5.84
C ASN A 167 -30.78 -22.50 4.78
N VAL A 168 -29.82 -21.65 4.33
CA VAL A 168 -28.76 -22.07 3.39
C VAL A 168 -27.56 -22.59 4.15
N ASP A 169 -27.18 -23.82 3.88
CA ASP A 169 -26.01 -24.45 4.47
C ASP A 169 -24.73 -23.66 4.16
N ASN A 170 -23.86 -23.54 5.16
CA ASN A 170 -22.54 -22.90 5.07
C ASN A 170 -22.57 -21.39 4.80
N LEU A 171 -23.63 -20.67 5.11
CA LEU A 171 -23.62 -19.23 5.26
C LEU A 171 -23.53 -18.85 6.75
N ASP A 172 -22.73 -17.84 7.03
CA ASP A 172 -22.56 -17.28 8.38
C ASP A 172 -23.23 -15.91 8.51
N PHE A 173 -23.42 -15.21 7.38
CA PHE A 173 -24.07 -13.90 7.35
C PHE A 173 -24.70 -13.56 6.00
N VAL A 174 -25.67 -12.64 6.04
CA VAL A 174 -26.27 -12.02 4.83
C VAL A 174 -26.53 -10.55 5.09
N ALA A 175 -26.35 -9.72 4.05
CA ALA A 175 -26.74 -8.33 4.06
C ALA A 175 -27.83 -8.03 3.01
N VAL A 176 -28.84 -7.30 3.42
CA VAL A 176 -29.83 -6.68 2.53
C VAL A 176 -29.44 -5.22 2.35
N THR A 177 -29.32 -4.77 1.10
CA THR A 177 -28.81 -3.45 0.70
C THR A 177 -29.60 -2.91 -0.49
N ASP A 178 -30.89 -2.70 -0.30
CA ASP A 178 -31.76 -2.16 -1.33
C ASP A 178 -31.32 -0.78 -1.83
N HIS A 179 -31.66 -0.44 -3.06
CA HIS A 179 -31.40 0.87 -3.63
C HIS A 179 -32.05 1.97 -2.80
N SER A 180 -31.26 2.82 -2.18
CA SER A 180 -31.72 3.83 -1.24
C SER A 180 -32.66 4.90 -1.83
N ASN A 181 -32.63 5.08 -3.14
CA ASN A 181 -33.56 5.98 -3.82
C ASN A 181 -34.98 5.42 -3.96
N SER A 182 -35.17 4.14 -3.64
CA SER A 182 -36.46 3.47 -3.68
C SER A 182 -37.16 3.45 -2.33
N PHE A 183 -36.43 3.67 -1.23
CA PHE A 183 -37.01 3.72 0.11
C PHE A 183 -38.07 4.83 0.24
N ASP A 184 -39.06 4.60 1.07
CA ASP A 184 -40.02 5.64 1.47
C ASP A 184 -39.27 6.86 2.05
N ASN A 185 -39.75 8.05 1.71
CA ASN A 185 -39.12 9.32 2.12
C ASN A 185 -37.65 9.52 1.67
N ALA A 186 -37.18 8.85 0.62
CA ALA A 186 -35.82 8.98 0.08
C ALA A 186 -35.38 10.43 -0.17
N ASP A 187 -36.30 11.34 -0.50
CA ASP A 187 -36.03 12.78 -0.69
C ASP A 187 -35.63 13.51 0.62
N SER A 188 -35.97 12.92 1.75
CA SER A 188 -35.69 13.44 3.09
C SER A 188 -34.66 12.58 3.86
N ALA A 189 -33.98 11.68 3.16
CA ALA A 189 -33.01 10.77 3.77
C ALA A 189 -31.90 11.51 4.52
N SER A 190 -31.48 10.94 5.64
CA SER A 190 -30.36 11.42 6.44
C SER A 190 -29.57 10.23 6.99
N ILE A 191 -28.28 10.17 6.72
CA ILE A 191 -27.43 9.08 7.17
C ILE A 191 -27.28 8.99 8.70
N SER A 192 -27.57 10.07 9.40
CA SER A 192 -27.56 10.17 10.86
C SER A 192 -28.93 10.07 11.52
N ASP A 193 -29.99 9.86 10.73
CA ASP A 193 -31.36 9.72 11.25
C ASP A 193 -32.21 8.87 10.30
N GLY A 194 -32.47 7.64 10.66
CA GLY A 194 -33.35 6.70 9.93
C GLY A 194 -34.82 6.78 10.33
N SER A 195 -35.21 7.67 11.24
CA SER A 195 -36.58 7.70 11.79
C SER A 195 -37.65 8.07 10.78
N MET A 196 -37.25 8.69 9.66
CA MET A 196 -38.15 9.20 8.61
C MET A 196 -38.63 8.10 7.64
N SER A 197 -38.01 6.93 7.61
CA SER A 197 -38.37 5.81 6.74
C SER A 197 -38.85 4.61 7.54
N GLU A 198 -40.06 4.13 7.21
CA GLU A 198 -40.60 2.92 7.83
C GLU A 198 -39.87 1.67 7.29
N GLU A 199 -39.54 1.62 5.98
CA GLU A 199 -38.79 0.50 5.38
C GLU A 199 -37.40 0.38 5.97
N TRP A 200 -36.71 1.50 6.24
CA TRP A 200 -35.41 1.49 6.91
C TRP A 200 -35.50 0.91 8.34
N LYS A 201 -36.51 1.33 9.11
CA LYS A 201 -36.74 0.83 10.47
C LYS A 201 -37.11 -0.64 10.47
N GLU A 202 -38.00 -1.06 9.55
CA GLU A 202 -38.42 -2.44 9.43
C GLU A 202 -37.26 -3.36 9.06
N GLY A 203 -36.42 -2.96 8.08
CA GLY A 203 -35.24 -3.72 7.67
C GLY A 203 -34.26 -3.96 8.81
N HIS A 204 -33.99 -2.93 9.62
CA HIS A 204 -33.15 -3.07 10.84
C HIS A 204 -33.78 -3.94 11.91
N ALA A 205 -35.08 -3.83 12.12
CA ALA A 205 -35.81 -4.68 13.06
C ALA A 205 -35.75 -6.17 12.65
N LEU A 206 -35.96 -6.44 11.36
CA LEU A 206 -35.88 -7.80 10.81
C LEU A 206 -34.45 -8.35 10.88
N ALA A 207 -33.43 -7.55 10.55
CA ALA A 207 -32.03 -7.97 10.71
C ALA A 207 -31.72 -8.36 12.15
N THR A 208 -32.22 -7.59 13.10
CA THR A 208 -32.06 -7.90 14.54
C THR A 208 -32.82 -9.19 14.92
N GLN A 209 -34.06 -9.34 14.44
CA GLN A 209 -34.90 -10.50 14.72
C GLN A 209 -34.30 -11.83 14.22
N TYR A 210 -33.70 -11.81 13.03
CA TYR A 210 -33.16 -13.01 12.37
C TYR A 210 -31.69 -13.28 12.70
N THR A 211 -30.99 -12.36 13.37
CA THR A 211 -29.62 -12.59 13.87
C THR A 211 -29.65 -13.55 15.06
N THR A 212 -28.80 -14.56 15.00
CA THR A 212 -28.61 -15.57 16.07
C THR A 212 -27.13 -15.64 16.48
N SER A 213 -26.79 -16.49 17.43
CA SER A 213 -25.39 -16.74 17.80
C SER A 213 -24.56 -17.41 16.70
N GLY A 214 -25.20 -18.00 15.69
CA GLY A 214 -24.55 -18.73 14.60
C GLY A 214 -24.74 -18.09 13.23
N PHE A 215 -25.59 -17.06 13.11
CA PHE A 215 -25.88 -16.40 11.83
C PHE A 215 -26.16 -14.91 12.02
N VAL A 216 -25.55 -14.06 11.20
CA VAL A 216 -25.69 -12.60 11.29
C VAL A 216 -26.46 -12.04 10.10
N CYS A 217 -27.57 -11.36 10.39
CA CYS A 217 -28.31 -10.55 9.40
C CYS A 217 -27.87 -9.09 9.53
N ILE A 218 -27.52 -8.50 8.39
CA ILE A 218 -27.08 -7.13 8.29
C ILE A 218 -28.06 -6.36 7.42
N TYR A 219 -28.43 -5.15 7.83
CA TYR A 219 -29.18 -4.22 7.02
C TYR A 219 -28.34 -3.00 6.69
N GLY A 220 -28.35 -2.59 5.45
CA GLY A 220 -27.67 -1.43 4.93
C GLY A 220 -28.41 -0.89 3.71
N PHE A 221 -27.78 -0.04 2.96
CA PHE A 221 -28.36 0.49 1.73
C PHE A 221 -27.31 0.56 0.61
N GLU A 222 -27.80 0.49 -0.62
CA GLU A 222 -27.01 0.77 -1.80
C GLU A 222 -27.25 2.18 -2.27
N MET A 223 -26.26 3.06 -2.08
CA MET A 223 -26.23 4.36 -2.73
C MET A 223 -25.98 4.17 -4.21
N THR A 224 -26.95 4.49 -5.03
CA THR A 224 -27.00 4.12 -6.45
C THR A 224 -27.09 5.33 -7.34
N TRP A 225 -26.22 5.47 -8.33
CA TRP A 225 -26.28 6.52 -9.35
C TRP A 225 -26.58 5.91 -10.73
N SER A 226 -27.59 6.46 -11.41
CA SER A 226 -28.01 5.97 -12.73
C SER A 226 -27.13 6.44 -13.90
N ASN A 227 -26.14 7.26 -13.66
CA ASN A 227 -25.35 7.95 -14.70
C ASN A 227 -23.95 7.34 -14.90
N GLY A 228 -23.73 6.10 -14.48
CA GLY A 228 -22.43 5.45 -14.62
C GLY A 228 -21.39 5.88 -13.58
N LEU A 229 -21.79 6.56 -12.51
CA LEU A 229 -20.89 6.93 -11.42
C LEU A 229 -20.51 5.73 -10.54
N GLY A 230 -21.42 4.78 -10.37
CA GLY A 230 -21.22 3.57 -9.60
C GLY A 230 -22.28 3.36 -8.51
N HIS A 231 -22.16 2.23 -7.84
CA HIS A 231 -23.03 1.86 -6.72
C HIS A 231 -22.19 1.53 -5.49
N ILE A 232 -22.60 1.99 -4.32
CA ILE A 232 -21.86 1.82 -3.07
C ILE A 232 -22.79 1.31 -1.98
N ASN A 233 -22.53 0.09 -1.49
CA ASN A 233 -23.16 -0.36 -0.25
C ASN A 233 -22.60 0.38 0.95
N THR A 234 -23.45 0.70 1.89
CA THR A 234 -23.07 1.32 3.15
C THR A 234 -23.79 0.66 4.32
N PHE A 235 -23.02 0.37 5.35
CA PHE A 235 -23.45 -0.33 6.55
C PHE A 235 -23.09 0.46 7.81
N ASN A 236 -23.73 0.11 8.91
CA ASN A 236 -23.45 0.63 10.25
C ASN A 236 -23.62 2.15 10.35
N THR A 237 -24.76 2.63 9.86
CA THR A 237 -25.21 4.02 9.92
C THR A 237 -26.57 4.07 10.61
N GLU A 238 -26.90 5.20 11.23
CA GLU A 238 -28.21 5.39 11.89
C GLU A 238 -29.35 5.52 10.87
N GLY A 239 -29.06 6.11 9.73
CA GLY A 239 -29.98 6.29 8.62
C GLY A 239 -29.33 6.00 7.29
N PHE A 240 -29.94 6.45 6.21
CA PHE A 240 -29.45 6.24 4.86
C PHE A 240 -29.36 7.54 4.07
N GLN A 241 -28.68 7.51 2.93
CA GLN A 241 -28.57 8.62 2.01
C GLN A 241 -29.14 8.25 0.65
N SER A 242 -29.66 9.21 -0.10
CA SER A 242 -30.27 8.95 -1.40
C SER A 242 -29.84 9.92 -2.48
N ARG A 243 -29.66 9.40 -3.71
CA ARG A 243 -29.41 10.23 -4.91
C ARG A 243 -30.58 11.15 -5.29
N THR A 244 -31.74 10.99 -4.69
CA THR A 244 -32.89 11.89 -4.95
C THR A 244 -32.66 13.29 -4.37
N GLN A 245 -31.79 13.41 -3.39
CA GLN A 245 -31.41 14.68 -2.78
C GLN A 245 -30.46 15.49 -3.67
N ASN A 246 -30.61 16.82 -3.66
CA ASN A 246 -29.95 17.71 -4.61
C ASN A 246 -28.42 17.60 -4.63
N GLU A 247 -27.78 17.49 -3.48
CA GLU A 247 -26.34 17.41 -3.33
C GLU A 247 -25.73 16.12 -3.90
N TYR A 248 -26.56 15.08 -4.08
CA TYR A 248 -26.13 13.79 -4.61
C TYR A 248 -26.60 13.53 -6.06
N LYS A 249 -27.38 14.47 -6.66
CA LYS A 249 -27.87 14.34 -8.04
C LYS A 249 -26.82 14.69 -9.09
N THR A 250 -25.94 15.63 -8.80
CA THR A 250 -24.98 16.15 -9.78
C THR A 250 -23.81 15.22 -9.93
N TYR A 251 -23.64 14.66 -11.12
CA TYR A 251 -22.58 13.68 -11.43
C TYR A 251 -21.19 14.15 -10.98
N SER A 252 -20.78 15.37 -11.33
CA SER A 252 -19.43 15.89 -11.06
C SER A 252 -19.09 16.08 -9.58
N THR A 253 -20.06 16.09 -8.68
CA THR A 253 -19.85 16.35 -7.25
C THR A 253 -20.50 15.30 -6.34
N ALA A 254 -21.38 14.47 -6.88
CA ALA A 254 -22.18 13.54 -6.09
C ALA A 254 -21.34 12.57 -5.26
N LEU A 255 -20.30 11.98 -5.85
CA LEU A 255 -19.42 11.03 -5.17
C LEU A 255 -18.58 11.73 -4.08
N GLN A 256 -18.05 12.93 -4.36
CA GLN A 256 -17.29 13.72 -3.39
C GLN A 256 -18.16 14.14 -2.21
N ASN A 257 -19.41 14.57 -2.49
CA ASN A 257 -20.38 14.90 -1.45
C ASN A 257 -20.71 13.67 -0.59
N TYR A 258 -20.87 12.53 -1.22
CA TYR A 258 -21.14 11.29 -0.51
C TYR A 258 -19.94 10.88 0.38
N TYR A 259 -18.71 10.97 -0.09
CA TYR A 259 -17.53 10.73 0.75
C TYR A 259 -17.40 11.71 1.91
N ALA A 260 -17.76 12.99 1.67
CA ALA A 260 -17.79 13.97 2.76
C ALA A 260 -18.80 13.57 3.84
N THR A 261 -19.96 13.05 3.42
CA THR A 261 -21.00 12.54 4.33
C THR A 261 -20.52 11.29 5.07
N LEU A 262 -19.92 10.32 4.40
CA LEU A 262 -19.36 9.11 5.05
C LEU A 262 -18.31 9.45 6.12
N LYS A 263 -17.51 10.48 5.91
CA LYS A 263 -16.55 10.96 6.92
C LYS A 263 -17.19 11.42 8.24
N THR A 264 -18.46 11.76 8.22
CA THR A 264 -19.21 12.10 9.44
C THR A 264 -19.69 10.85 10.20
N GLN A 265 -19.53 9.67 9.61
CA GLN A 265 -19.94 8.36 10.13
C GLN A 265 -18.70 7.46 10.31
N PRO A 266 -17.88 7.67 11.35
CA PRO A 266 -16.55 7.03 11.47
C PRO A 266 -16.62 5.50 11.61
N ASP A 267 -17.76 4.98 12.07
CA ASP A 267 -17.97 3.54 12.26
C ASP A 267 -18.63 2.88 11.03
N SER A 268 -18.96 3.66 9.99
CA SER A 268 -19.56 3.12 8.78
C SER A 268 -18.55 2.33 7.95
N ILE A 269 -19.05 1.31 7.26
CA ILE A 269 -18.29 0.51 6.30
C ILE A 269 -18.97 0.64 4.95
N SER A 270 -18.18 0.89 3.90
CA SER A 270 -18.71 1.00 2.53
C SER A 270 -17.97 0.07 1.58
N GLN A 271 -18.72 -0.50 0.64
CA GLN A 271 -18.24 -1.41 -0.39
C GLN A 271 -18.62 -0.90 -1.78
N PHE A 272 -17.65 -0.86 -2.70
CA PHE A 272 -17.92 -0.61 -4.11
C PHE A 272 -18.53 -1.86 -4.76
N ASN A 273 -19.71 -1.70 -5.37
CA ASN A 273 -20.40 -2.82 -5.99
C ASN A 273 -20.09 -2.91 -7.48
N HIS A 274 -20.01 -4.12 -8.00
CA HIS A 274 -19.97 -4.51 -9.41
C HIS A 274 -19.45 -3.40 -10.37
N PRO A 275 -18.22 -2.86 -10.16
CA PRO A 275 -17.67 -1.82 -11.01
C PRO A 275 -17.60 -2.29 -12.47
N GLY A 276 -17.95 -1.41 -13.40
CA GLY A 276 -17.93 -1.72 -14.82
C GLY A 276 -18.73 -0.75 -15.66
N THR A 277 -18.69 -0.93 -16.99
CA THR A 277 -19.29 0.01 -17.95
C THR A 277 -20.80 0.11 -17.87
N THR A 278 -21.48 -0.86 -17.27
CA THR A 278 -22.95 -0.87 -17.16
C THR A 278 -23.46 -0.01 -16.00
N PHE A 279 -22.79 -0.09 -14.84
CA PHE A 279 -23.27 0.57 -13.62
C PHE A 279 -22.35 1.72 -13.16
N GLY A 280 -21.16 1.82 -13.76
CA GLY A 280 -20.13 2.79 -13.41
C GLY A 280 -18.87 2.12 -12.90
N ASP A 281 -17.76 2.78 -13.17
CA ASP A 281 -16.42 2.28 -12.86
C ASP A 281 -15.71 3.12 -11.80
N PHE A 282 -16.42 4.06 -11.19
CA PHE A 282 -15.86 4.99 -10.20
C PHE A 282 -14.67 5.80 -10.74
N SER A 283 -14.72 6.17 -12.03
CA SER A 283 -13.61 6.85 -12.72
C SER A 283 -13.23 8.22 -12.14
N ASP A 284 -14.05 8.79 -11.26
CA ASP A 284 -13.78 10.05 -10.55
C ASP A 284 -12.83 9.90 -9.34
N PHE A 285 -12.20 8.75 -9.20
CA PHE A 285 -11.16 8.51 -8.20
C PHE A 285 -9.79 9.13 -8.55
N ALA A 286 -9.68 9.90 -9.59
CA ALA A 286 -8.43 10.49 -10.03
C ALA A 286 -8.03 11.73 -9.20
#